data_3c17145764944730d8879707896d272d
#
_entry.id   3c17145764944730d8879707896d272d
#
_cell.length_a   1.000
_cell.length_b   1.000
_cell.length_c   1.000
_cell.angle_alpha   90.00
_cell.angle_beta   90.00
_cell.angle_gamma   90.00
#
_symmetry.space_group_name_H-M   'P 1'
#
loop_
_entity.id
_entity.type
_entity.pdbx_description
1 polymer ?
#
loop_
_entity_poly.entity_id
_entity_poly.type
_entity_poly.pdbx_seq_one_letter_code
_entity_poly.pdbx_strand_id
1 'polypeptide(L)'
;MPVAPVVVVGGGHNGLVAACYLAKAGKDVLVLEAADKPGGGSRTDETIPGYLFNTHAAAHNIINMTRIPAELDLAGAGLEYVPMDPFATGLFRDGRVVRFHRDLEQTVASIAEHSRADAEAYRAFMHRAIPLVKTAVTGLESGSTPGGVLKAVASKIGPLLQGVKRAGGPFGMVHDLIAPYGTLLETALPSDLTRAPIASFASHSSAGPHATGGSFFVFWQAAYHLFGQWHPLGGSQSLASALIRRLEGWGGGVRTGAVVERIDARGGTAKAVVLEGGERIEASAVVTAVDVQTALLGLLDPPLAGRDGVELRAAHRGNAVQMLVHLATDKLPPYPNARPGDWNGLQSHVDTLDELRHGFLSAEGRRLPDPVSTYCFTPSVYDDSLAPAGTHTVYLACPCAPYDVEGGWEDQQEAFADAMVAQVEAHAPGFTASITGRHIRTPTFMAQELRWPGAHPMQLDISLDQLAFMRPTRRLSGHTVPGVAGLYTCGASTAPVGGIAGSSGKAAALELLKVQP
;
A
#
# COMPACT_ATOMS: atom_id res chain seq x y z
N MET A 1 -38.74 1.65 17.56
CA MET A 1 -37.58 2.57 17.56
C MET A 1 -36.85 2.35 16.26
N PRO A 2 -36.31 3.36 15.59
CA PRO A 2 -35.47 3.13 14.44
C PRO A 2 -34.31 2.21 14.86
N VAL A 3 -33.92 1.31 13.96
CA VAL A 3 -32.77 0.42 14.19
C VAL A 3 -31.52 1.27 14.17
N ALA A 4 -30.62 1.12 15.14
CA ALA A 4 -29.38 1.85 15.15
C ALA A 4 -28.52 1.48 13.93
N PRO A 5 -27.77 2.41 13.35
CA PRO A 5 -26.94 2.14 12.16
C PRO A 5 -25.80 1.18 12.48
N VAL A 6 -25.22 0.58 11.43
CA VAL A 6 -23.87 0.03 11.50
C VAL A 6 -22.89 1.22 11.45
N VAL A 7 -22.06 1.35 12.48
CA VAL A 7 -21.06 2.43 12.54
C VAL A 7 -19.71 1.92 12.03
N VAL A 8 -19.14 2.63 11.04
CA VAL A 8 -17.80 2.36 10.53
C VAL A 8 -16.85 3.44 11.06
N VAL A 9 -15.83 3.04 11.82
CA VAL A 9 -14.83 3.96 12.40
C VAL A 9 -13.61 4.04 11.50
N GLY A 10 -13.45 5.18 10.84
CA GLY A 10 -12.40 5.47 9.85
C GLY A 10 -12.90 5.44 8.41
N GLY A 11 -12.81 6.59 7.74
CA GLY A 11 -13.22 6.81 6.34
C GLY A 11 -12.11 6.58 5.32
N GLY A 12 -11.11 5.74 5.64
CA GLY A 12 -10.14 5.26 4.66
C GLY A 12 -10.79 4.31 3.64
N HIS A 13 -10.10 4.02 2.52
CA HIS A 13 -10.67 3.20 1.44
C HIS A 13 -11.23 1.84 1.91
N ASN A 14 -10.61 1.16 2.89
CA ASN A 14 -11.15 -0.10 3.42
C ASN A 14 -12.46 0.09 4.19
N GLY A 15 -12.56 1.15 5.01
CA GLY A 15 -13.79 1.50 5.72
C GLY A 15 -14.92 1.88 4.78
N LEU A 16 -14.62 2.69 3.76
CA LEU A 16 -15.58 3.07 2.72
C LEU A 16 -16.04 1.87 1.89
N VAL A 17 -15.14 0.93 1.55
CA VAL A 17 -15.50 -0.33 0.88
C VAL A 17 -16.43 -1.16 1.77
N ALA A 18 -16.12 -1.33 3.06
CA ALA A 18 -17.00 -2.04 3.98
C ALA A 18 -18.39 -1.39 4.06
N ALA A 19 -18.42 -0.07 4.21
CA ALA A 19 -19.65 0.71 4.25
C ALA A 19 -20.50 0.54 2.98
N CYS A 20 -19.86 0.56 1.80
CA CYS A 20 -20.54 0.35 0.53
C CYS A 20 -21.17 -1.04 0.41
N TYR A 21 -20.46 -2.12 0.80
CA TYR A 21 -21.05 -3.48 0.79
C TYR A 21 -22.21 -3.62 1.75
N LEU A 22 -22.13 -3.01 2.92
CA LEU A 22 -23.21 -3.03 3.93
C LEU A 22 -24.44 -2.25 3.47
N ALA A 23 -24.24 -1.01 2.96
CA ALA A 23 -25.34 -0.18 2.47
C ALA A 23 -25.99 -0.80 1.22
N LYS A 24 -25.21 -1.38 0.31
CA LYS A 24 -25.71 -2.14 -0.85
C LYS A 24 -26.58 -3.34 -0.44
N ALA A 25 -26.31 -3.93 0.73
CA ALA A 25 -27.12 -5.00 1.32
C ALA A 25 -28.31 -4.49 2.14
N GLY A 26 -28.61 -3.19 2.11
CA GLY A 26 -29.77 -2.58 2.77
C GLY A 26 -29.57 -2.23 4.25
N LYS A 27 -28.32 -2.23 4.76
CA LYS A 27 -28.04 -1.76 6.12
C LYS A 27 -28.00 -0.23 6.16
N ASP A 28 -28.49 0.36 7.24
CA ASP A 28 -28.24 1.75 7.57
C ASP A 28 -26.79 1.87 8.05
N VAL A 29 -25.96 2.73 7.39
CA VAL A 29 -24.52 2.80 7.63
C VAL A 29 -24.08 4.25 7.83
N LEU A 30 -23.35 4.48 8.92
CA LEU A 30 -22.69 5.75 9.21
C LEU A 30 -21.19 5.57 9.33
N VAL A 31 -20.42 6.22 8.44
CA VAL A 31 -18.97 6.29 8.52
C VAL A 31 -18.56 7.51 9.34
N LEU A 32 -17.69 7.31 10.31
CA LEU A 32 -17.11 8.37 11.15
C LEU A 32 -15.63 8.54 10.78
N GLU A 33 -15.27 9.71 10.26
CA GLU A 33 -13.89 10.08 9.89
C GLU A 33 -13.39 11.20 10.77
N ALA A 34 -12.20 11.02 11.33
CA ALA A 34 -11.58 12.00 12.22
C ALA A 34 -11.12 13.27 11.50
N ALA A 35 -10.63 13.13 10.26
CA ALA A 35 -10.20 14.24 9.44
C ALA A 35 -11.39 15.00 8.84
N ASP A 36 -11.12 16.16 8.29
CA ASP A 36 -12.07 16.96 7.49
C ASP A 36 -12.39 16.33 6.13
N LYS A 37 -11.48 15.48 5.63
CA LYS A 37 -11.55 14.83 4.32
C LYS A 37 -11.33 13.33 4.43
N PRO A 38 -12.30 12.49 3.98
CA PRO A 38 -12.14 11.05 3.96
C PRO A 38 -11.15 10.60 2.89
N GLY A 39 -10.65 9.36 3.05
CA GLY A 39 -9.76 8.72 2.07
C GLY A 39 -8.56 8.05 2.72
N GLY A 40 -8.14 8.51 3.90
CA GLY A 40 -6.95 7.98 4.57
C GLY A 40 -5.72 8.07 3.66
N GLY A 41 -5.03 6.95 3.42
CA GLY A 41 -3.86 6.91 2.53
C GLY A 41 -4.16 7.08 1.03
N SER A 42 -5.44 7.14 0.62
CA SER A 42 -5.84 7.43 -0.76
C SER A 42 -6.31 8.89 -0.93
N ARG A 43 -5.71 9.82 -0.20
CA ARG A 43 -5.99 11.26 -0.33
C ARG A 43 -5.11 11.90 -1.41
N THR A 44 -5.68 12.95 -2.01
CA THR A 44 -4.97 13.91 -2.87
C THR A 44 -5.22 15.29 -2.30
N ASP A 45 -4.17 16.03 -1.98
CA ASP A 45 -4.27 17.33 -1.33
C ASP A 45 -3.38 18.37 -2.03
N GLU A 46 -3.78 19.62 -1.96
CA GLU A 46 -2.99 20.76 -2.41
C GLU A 46 -1.92 21.07 -1.35
N THR A 47 -0.74 20.46 -1.48
CA THR A 47 0.37 20.66 -0.52
C THR A 47 1.32 21.78 -0.94
N ILE A 48 1.26 22.18 -2.21
CA ILE A 48 1.92 23.36 -2.77
C ILE A 48 0.84 24.13 -3.54
N PRO A 49 0.69 25.45 -3.37
CA PRO A 49 -0.35 26.22 -4.04
C PRO A 49 -0.43 25.99 -5.55
N GLY A 50 -1.60 25.57 -6.04
CA GLY A 50 -1.87 25.21 -7.43
C GLY A 50 -1.47 23.78 -7.83
N TYR A 51 -0.89 22.98 -6.94
CA TYR A 51 -0.43 21.62 -7.25
C TYR A 51 -1.08 20.60 -6.33
N LEU A 52 -1.68 19.58 -6.91
CA LEU A 52 -2.33 18.48 -6.21
C LEU A 52 -1.40 17.27 -6.13
N PHE A 53 -1.18 16.76 -4.93
CA PHE A 53 -0.33 15.60 -4.70
C PHE A 53 -1.10 14.46 -4.06
N ASN A 54 -0.85 13.25 -4.55
CA ASN A 54 -1.24 12.04 -3.84
C ASN A 54 -0.40 11.94 -2.57
N THR A 55 -1.02 12.05 -1.41
CA THR A 55 -0.27 12.20 -0.15
C THR A 55 0.45 10.93 0.30
N HIS A 56 0.01 9.75 -0.15
CA HIS A 56 0.62 8.46 0.23
C HIS A 56 0.57 7.40 -0.87
N ALA A 57 -0.52 7.31 -1.65
CA ALA A 57 -0.71 6.27 -2.64
C ALA A 57 -0.67 6.87 -4.05
N ALA A 58 0.48 6.76 -4.72
CA ALA A 58 0.66 7.27 -6.08
C ALA A 58 -0.01 6.40 -7.16
N ALA A 59 -0.25 5.12 -6.87
CA ALA A 59 -0.82 4.16 -7.81
C ALA A 59 -1.77 3.18 -7.13
N HIS A 60 -2.79 2.73 -7.85
CA HIS A 60 -3.82 1.81 -7.36
C HIS A 60 -3.76 0.46 -8.08
N ASN A 61 -2.98 -0.48 -7.56
CA ASN A 61 -2.80 -1.78 -8.21
C ASN A 61 -3.73 -2.84 -7.65
N ILE A 62 -3.66 -3.09 -6.33
CA ILE A 62 -4.29 -4.26 -5.72
C ILE A 62 -5.81 -4.21 -5.88
N ILE A 63 -6.43 -3.05 -5.71
CA ILE A 63 -7.89 -2.91 -5.88
C ILE A 63 -8.33 -3.27 -7.31
N ASN A 64 -7.51 -2.93 -8.31
CA ASN A 64 -7.77 -3.24 -9.73
C ASN A 64 -7.49 -4.72 -10.09
N MET A 65 -6.87 -5.49 -9.18
CA MET A 65 -6.74 -6.94 -9.29
C MET A 65 -7.97 -7.67 -8.73
N THR A 66 -8.88 -6.95 -8.07
CA THR A 66 -10.09 -7.46 -7.43
C THR A 66 -11.34 -7.12 -8.23
N ARG A 67 -12.45 -7.75 -7.87
CA ARG A 67 -13.76 -7.44 -8.47
C ARG A 67 -14.46 -6.24 -7.81
N ILE A 68 -13.87 -5.65 -6.75
CA ILE A 68 -14.48 -4.55 -5.97
C ILE A 68 -14.91 -3.38 -6.85
N PRO A 69 -14.09 -2.84 -7.77
CA PRO A 69 -14.51 -1.73 -8.60
C PRO A 69 -15.76 -2.03 -9.45
N ALA A 70 -15.84 -3.24 -10.02
CA ALA A 70 -17.00 -3.66 -10.81
C ALA A 70 -18.22 -4.00 -9.92
N GLU A 71 -18.03 -4.69 -8.81
CA GLU A 71 -19.12 -5.05 -7.88
C GLU A 71 -19.79 -3.83 -7.26
N LEU A 72 -19.04 -2.76 -7.01
CA LEU A 72 -19.56 -1.49 -6.50
C LEU A 72 -19.87 -0.48 -7.61
N ASP A 73 -19.68 -0.85 -8.88
CA ASP A 73 -19.87 0.03 -10.04
C ASP A 73 -19.20 1.40 -9.85
N LEU A 74 -17.92 1.39 -9.49
CA LEU A 74 -17.20 2.63 -9.19
C LEU A 74 -16.99 3.49 -10.45
N ALA A 75 -16.94 2.90 -11.64
CA ALA A 75 -16.91 3.64 -12.90
C ALA A 75 -18.19 4.45 -13.10
N GLY A 76 -19.38 3.86 -12.85
CA GLY A 76 -20.65 4.58 -12.85
C GLY A 76 -20.75 5.64 -11.76
N ALA A 77 -19.87 5.61 -10.76
CA ALA A 77 -19.69 6.68 -9.77
C ALA A 77 -18.58 7.68 -10.15
N GLY A 78 -18.06 7.64 -11.39
CA GLY A 78 -17.09 8.60 -11.91
C GLY A 78 -15.64 8.31 -11.52
N LEU A 79 -15.29 7.06 -11.15
CA LEU A 79 -13.91 6.64 -11.01
C LEU A 79 -13.37 6.21 -12.36
N GLU A 80 -12.36 6.90 -12.83
CA GLU A 80 -11.68 6.58 -14.07
C GLU A 80 -10.20 6.28 -13.77
N TYR A 81 -9.64 5.25 -14.44
CA TYR A 81 -8.26 4.85 -14.33
C TYR A 81 -7.54 4.95 -15.66
N VAL A 82 -6.32 5.48 -15.64
CA VAL A 82 -5.40 5.44 -16.77
C VAL A 82 -4.27 4.44 -16.49
N PRO A 83 -3.80 3.70 -17.51
CA PRO A 83 -2.69 2.78 -17.34
C PRO A 83 -1.38 3.54 -17.19
N MET A 84 -0.54 3.06 -16.25
CA MET A 84 0.84 3.51 -16.08
C MET A 84 1.74 2.46 -16.76
N ASP A 85 2.16 2.74 -18.00
CA ASP A 85 3.03 1.83 -18.77
C ASP A 85 4.11 2.64 -19.51
N PRO A 86 5.40 2.38 -19.27
CA PRO A 86 5.98 1.40 -18.35
C PRO A 86 5.49 1.59 -16.91
N PHE A 87 5.27 0.47 -16.18
CA PHE A 87 4.86 0.58 -14.77
C PHE A 87 6.03 0.93 -13.83
N ALA A 88 7.27 0.72 -14.28
CA ALA A 88 8.48 1.16 -13.62
C ALA A 88 9.60 1.40 -14.63
N THR A 89 10.51 2.31 -14.28
CA THR A 89 11.72 2.62 -15.04
C THR A 89 12.90 2.60 -14.09
N GLY A 90 13.86 1.71 -14.32
CA GLY A 90 15.14 1.68 -13.63
C GLY A 90 16.10 2.65 -14.30
N LEU A 91 16.51 3.66 -13.57
CA LEU A 91 17.40 4.73 -14.03
C LEU A 91 18.75 4.58 -13.35
N PHE A 92 19.81 4.61 -14.10
CA PHE A 92 21.18 4.43 -13.61
C PHE A 92 22.01 5.68 -13.83
N ARG A 93 22.95 5.99 -12.92
CA ARG A 93 23.85 7.15 -13.04
C ARG A 93 24.71 7.14 -14.30
N ASP A 94 24.96 5.97 -14.87
CA ASP A 94 25.71 5.82 -16.15
C ASP A 94 24.84 6.06 -17.39
N GLY A 95 23.58 6.44 -17.21
CA GLY A 95 22.63 6.74 -18.27
C GLY A 95 21.91 5.52 -18.85
N ARG A 96 22.13 4.31 -18.34
CA ARG A 96 21.32 3.16 -18.72
C ARG A 96 19.88 3.33 -18.19
N VAL A 97 18.92 2.86 -18.98
CA VAL A 97 17.49 2.93 -18.66
C VAL A 97 16.85 1.59 -18.97
N VAL A 98 16.24 0.98 -17.96
CA VAL A 98 15.49 -0.28 -18.08
C VAL A 98 14.01 -0.01 -17.86
N ARG A 99 13.17 -0.38 -18.82
CA ARG A 99 11.73 -0.13 -18.82
C ARG A 99 10.98 -1.41 -18.52
N PHE A 100 10.15 -1.38 -17.49
CA PHE A 100 9.31 -2.50 -17.10
C PHE A 100 7.87 -2.25 -17.59
N HIS A 101 7.55 -2.83 -18.74
CA HIS A 101 6.24 -2.74 -19.38
C HIS A 101 5.27 -3.79 -18.85
N ARG A 102 3.97 -3.53 -18.99
CA ARG A 102 2.96 -4.55 -18.72
C ARG A 102 3.18 -5.79 -19.59
N ASP A 103 3.54 -5.62 -20.85
CA ASP A 103 3.96 -6.73 -21.71
C ASP A 103 5.35 -7.24 -21.28
N LEU A 104 5.43 -8.53 -20.92
CA LEU A 104 6.66 -9.14 -20.44
C LEU A 104 7.77 -9.11 -21.51
N GLU A 105 7.42 -9.32 -22.78
CA GLU A 105 8.44 -9.39 -23.84
C GLU A 105 8.98 -7.99 -24.18
N GLN A 106 8.20 -6.91 -24.03
CA GLN A 106 8.72 -5.54 -24.13
C GLN A 106 9.69 -5.23 -22.99
N THR A 107 9.41 -5.68 -21.76
CA THR A 107 10.36 -5.57 -20.64
C THR A 107 11.66 -6.34 -20.94
N VAL A 108 11.53 -7.57 -21.40
CA VAL A 108 12.69 -8.41 -21.77
C VAL A 108 13.51 -7.75 -22.90
N ALA A 109 12.86 -7.15 -23.90
CA ALA A 109 13.53 -6.42 -24.96
C ALA A 109 14.28 -5.20 -24.42
N SER A 110 13.68 -4.44 -23.50
CA SER A 110 14.35 -3.29 -22.85
C SER A 110 15.59 -3.70 -22.05
N ILE A 111 15.51 -4.79 -21.28
CA ILE A 111 16.66 -5.32 -20.56
C ILE A 111 17.76 -5.79 -21.56
N ALA A 112 17.36 -6.43 -22.65
CA ALA A 112 18.28 -6.94 -23.67
C ALA A 112 19.07 -5.83 -24.41
N GLU A 113 18.59 -4.58 -24.42
CA GLU A 113 19.36 -3.43 -24.91
C GLU A 113 20.69 -3.28 -24.17
N HIS A 114 20.78 -3.76 -22.93
CA HIS A 114 21.93 -3.64 -22.05
C HIS A 114 22.60 -4.98 -21.72
N SER A 115 21.79 -6.04 -21.51
CA SER A 115 22.30 -7.36 -21.13
C SER A 115 21.33 -8.48 -21.55
N ARG A 116 21.79 -9.32 -22.48
CA ARG A 116 21.02 -10.50 -22.91
C ARG A 116 20.86 -11.53 -21.80
N ALA A 117 21.90 -11.70 -20.98
CA ALA A 117 21.87 -12.63 -19.86
C ALA A 117 20.81 -12.22 -18.81
N ASP A 118 20.75 -10.93 -18.44
CA ASP A 118 19.74 -10.40 -17.53
C ASP A 118 18.32 -10.53 -18.11
N ALA A 119 18.15 -10.30 -19.41
CA ALA A 119 16.88 -10.42 -20.09
C ALA A 119 16.31 -11.86 -20.04
N GLU A 120 17.16 -12.85 -20.32
CA GLU A 120 16.79 -14.27 -20.26
C GLU A 120 16.49 -14.70 -18.82
N ALA A 121 17.31 -14.25 -17.86
CA ALA A 121 17.10 -14.53 -16.43
C ALA A 121 15.81 -13.89 -15.91
N TYR A 122 15.53 -12.65 -16.29
CA TYR A 122 14.27 -11.97 -15.92
C TYR A 122 13.05 -12.70 -16.47
N ARG A 123 13.08 -13.11 -17.74
CA ARG A 123 11.99 -13.90 -18.33
C ARG A 123 11.75 -15.20 -17.54
N ALA A 124 12.82 -15.92 -17.21
CA ALA A 124 12.72 -17.15 -16.43
C ALA A 124 12.16 -16.89 -15.02
N PHE A 125 12.61 -15.80 -14.38
CA PHE A 125 12.13 -15.36 -13.06
C PHE A 125 10.64 -15.04 -13.08
N MET A 126 10.16 -14.30 -14.08
CA MET A 126 8.72 -13.99 -14.23
C MET A 126 7.89 -15.24 -14.53
N HIS A 127 8.37 -16.15 -15.37
CA HIS A 127 7.68 -17.42 -15.61
C HIS A 127 7.54 -18.28 -14.35
N ARG A 128 8.49 -18.16 -13.38
CA ARG A 128 8.38 -18.82 -12.07
C ARG A 128 7.36 -18.09 -11.18
N ALA A 129 7.31 -16.76 -11.21
CA ALA A 129 6.48 -15.93 -10.36
C ALA A 129 4.98 -15.93 -10.76
N ILE A 130 4.69 -15.87 -12.06
CA ILE A 130 3.31 -15.72 -12.59
C ILE A 130 2.32 -16.76 -12.03
N PRO A 131 2.59 -18.07 -11.97
CA PRO A 131 1.65 -19.05 -11.42
C PRO A 131 1.33 -18.82 -9.95
N LEU A 132 2.33 -18.39 -9.17
CA LEU A 132 2.19 -18.12 -7.74
C LEU A 132 1.35 -16.88 -7.49
N VAL A 133 1.61 -15.80 -8.23
CA VAL A 133 0.86 -14.55 -8.14
C VAL A 133 -0.60 -14.75 -8.53
N LYS A 134 -0.90 -15.52 -9.57
CA LYS A 134 -2.28 -15.91 -9.94
C LYS A 134 -3.01 -16.58 -8.79
N THR A 135 -2.31 -17.42 -8.01
CA THR A 135 -2.88 -18.08 -6.83
C THR A 135 -3.09 -17.08 -5.69
N ALA A 136 -2.09 -16.24 -5.42
CA ALA A 136 -2.16 -15.22 -4.36
C ALA A 136 -3.30 -14.22 -4.59
N VAL A 137 -3.45 -13.70 -5.82
CA VAL A 137 -4.54 -12.76 -6.17
C VAL A 137 -5.92 -13.41 -5.99
N THR A 138 -6.07 -14.72 -6.30
CA THR A 138 -7.31 -15.44 -6.01
C THR A 138 -7.58 -15.48 -4.50
N GLY A 139 -6.54 -15.55 -3.67
CA GLY A 139 -6.65 -15.47 -2.21
C GLY A 139 -7.19 -14.13 -1.70
N LEU A 140 -6.87 -13.02 -2.36
CA LEU A 140 -7.40 -11.71 -2.01
C LEU A 140 -8.93 -11.63 -2.12
N GLU A 141 -9.52 -12.42 -3.02
CA GLU A 141 -10.99 -12.45 -3.24
C GLU A 141 -11.69 -13.53 -2.40
N SER A 142 -10.99 -14.63 -2.07
CA SER A 142 -11.60 -15.80 -1.40
C SER A 142 -11.75 -15.64 0.11
N GLY A 143 -11.24 -14.55 0.67
CA GLY A 143 -11.21 -14.29 2.10
C GLY A 143 -9.99 -14.91 2.79
N SER A 144 -9.66 -14.33 3.95
CA SER A 144 -8.42 -14.59 4.69
C SER A 144 -8.54 -15.72 5.71
N THR A 145 -9.66 -16.42 5.73
CA THR A 145 -9.84 -17.59 6.61
C THR A 145 -9.06 -18.79 6.06
N PRO A 146 -8.63 -19.74 6.90
CA PRO A 146 -8.00 -20.97 6.43
C PRO A 146 -8.80 -21.70 5.34
N GLY A 147 -10.14 -21.71 5.46
CA GLY A 147 -11.04 -22.29 4.44
C GLY A 147 -11.01 -21.52 3.12
N GLY A 148 -10.96 -20.19 3.16
CA GLY A 148 -10.82 -19.32 1.98
C GLY A 148 -9.48 -19.56 1.26
N VAL A 149 -8.39 -19.63 2.02
CA VAL A 149 -7.05 -19.95 1.48
C VAL A 149 -7.04 -21.35 0.84
N LEU A 150 -7.60 -22.35 1.52
CA LEU A 150 -7.70 -23.71 0.98
C LEU A 150 -8.49 -23.73 -0.34
N LYS A 151 -9.61 -23.02 -0.41
CA LYS A 151 -10.42 -22.88 -1.63
C LYS A 151 -9.63 -22.21 -2.75
N ALA A 152 -8.87 -21.13 -2.46
CA ALA A 152 -8.03 -20.46 -3.44
C ALA A 152 -6.94 -21.42 -3.99
N VAL A 153 -6.24 -22.13 -3.11
CA VAL A 153 -5.23 -23.15 -3.49
C VAL A 153 -5.86 -24.25 -4.35
N ALA A 154 -6.98 -24.81 -3.92
CA ALA A 154 -7.67 -25.87 -4.67
C ALA A 154 -8.11 -25.41 -6.07
N SER A 155 -8.61 -24.17 -6.19
CA SER A 155 -9.03 -23.59 -7.47
C SER A 155 -7.86 -23.31 -8.44
N LYS A 156 -6.62 -23.24 -7.94
CA LYS A 156 -5.40 -22.92 -8.70
C LYS A 156 -4.33 -24.01 -8.58
N ILE A 157 -4.72 -25.23 -8.28
CA ILE A 157 -3.77 -26.35 -8.08
C ILE A 157 -2.83 -26.54 -9.28
N GLY A 158 -3.31 -26.41 -10.50
CA GLY A 158 -2.51 -26.53 -11.73
C GLY A 158 -1.42 -25.46 -11.82
N PRO A 159 -1.75 -24.14 -11.74
CA PRO A 159 -0.76 -23.07 -11.65
C PRO A 159 0.22 -23.25 -10.49
N LEU A 160 -0.25 -23.64 -9.32
CA LEU A 160 0.60 -23.87 -8.16
C LEU A 160 1.63 -24.99 -8.42
N LEU A 161 1.20 -26.14 -8.97
CA LEU A 161 2.11 -27.25 -9.33
C LEU A 161 3.14 -26.83 -10.38
N GLN A 162 2.77 -25.96 -11.35
CA GLN A 162 3.74 -25.38 -12.28
C GLN A 162 4.76 -24.50 -11.57
N GLY A 163 4.32 -23.66 -10.62
CA GLY A 163 5.21 -22.86 -9.79
C GLY A 163 6.20 -23.72 -9.00
N VAL A 164 5.70 -24.75 -8.33
CA VAL A 164 6.52 -25.72 -7.60
C VAL A 164 7.56 -26.39 -8.51
N LYS A 165 7.15 -26.87 -9.69
CA LYS A 165 8.08 -27.47 -10.67
C LYS A 165 9.18 -26.50 -11.10
N ARG A 166 8.82 -25.24 -11.38
CA ARG A 166 9.77 -24.19 -11.80
C ARG A 166 10.69 -23.72 -10.68
N ALA A 167 10.26 -23.85 -9.42
CA ALA A 167 11.09 -23.60 -8.24
C ALA A 167 12.10 -24.73 -7.93
N GLY A 168 12.16 -25.79 -8.74
CA GLY A 168 13.01 -26.96 -8.47
C GLY A 168 12.38 -27.95 -7.48
N GLY A 169 11.05 -27.94 -7.34
CA GLY A 169 10.31 -28.82 -6.47
C GLY A 169 9.81 -28.16 -5.18
N PRO A 170 9.20 -28.94 -4.26
CA PRO A 170 8.62 -28.40 -3.02
C PRO A 170 9.64 -27.67 -2.13
N PHE A 171 10.85 -28.18 -2.01
CA PHE A 171 11.91 -27.55 -1.21
C PHE A 171 12.37 -26.22 -1.79
N GLY A 172 12.51 -26.12 -3.12
CA GLY A 172 12.81 -24.85 -3.78
C GLY A 172 11.70 -23.81 -3.58
N MET A 173 10.43 -24.23 -3.63
CA MET A 173 9.29 -23.37 -3.32
C MET A 173 9.33 -22.88 -1.87
N VAL A 174 9.60 -23.74 -0.91
CA VAL A 174 9.73 -23.34 0.51
C VAL A 174 10.88 -22.35 0.67
N HIS A 175 12.03 -22.61 0.03
CA HIS A 175 13.14 -21.67 0.04
C HIS A 175 12.73 -20.29 -0.49
N ASP A 176 12.05 -20.23 -1.63
CA ASP A 176 11.58 -18.97 -2.20
C ASP A 176 10.61 -18.20 -1.29
N LEU A 177 9.78 -18.94 -0.55
CA LEU A 177 8.81 -18.33 0.37
C LEU A 177 9.47 -17.73 1.62
N ILE A 178 10.55 -18.34 2.12
CA ILE A 178 11.15 -17.95 3.39
C ILE A 178 12.45 -17.13 3.24
N ALA A 179 13.17 -17.27 2.12
CA ALA A 179 14.42 -16.54 1.90
C ALA A 179 14.25 -15.03 1.96
N PRO A 180 15.26 -14.27 2.38
CA PRO A 180 15.31 -12.83 2.15
C PRO A 180 15.17 -12.52 0.65
N TYR A 181 14.41 -11.48 0.30
CA TYR A 181 14.18 -11.22 -1.12
C TYR A 181 15.44 -10.75 -1.86
N GLY A 182 16.39 -10.13 -1.16
CA GLY A 182 17.70 -9.81 -1.74
C GLY A 182 18.45 -11.07 -2.17
N THR A 183 18.48 -12.11 -1.30
CA THR A 183 19.08 -13.40 -1.64
C THR A 183 18.39 -14.05 -2.84
N LEU A 184 17.06 -13.96 -2.91
CA LEU A 184 16.32 -14.49 -4.04
C LEU A 184 16.66 -13.77 -5.35
N LEU A 185 16.82 -12.45 -5.31
CA LEU A 185 17.26 -11.66 -6.47
C LEU A 185 18.70 -12.00 -6.88
N GLU A 186 19.62 -12.09 -5.91
CA GLU A 186 21.04 -12.43 -6.16
C GLU A 186 21.21 -13.80 -6.79
N THR A 187 20.38 -14.77 -6.39
CA THR A 187 20.44 -16.14 -6.94
C THR A 187 19.73 -16.29 -8.28
N ALA A 188 18.74 -15.46 -8.56
CA ALA A 188 17.90 -15.58 -9.76
C ALA A 188 18.34 -14.68 -10.92
N LEU A 189 18.98 -13.54 -10.65
CA LEU A 189 19.31 -12.50 -11.62
C LEU A 189 20.82 -12.25 -11.63
N PRO A 190 21.46 -12.03 -12.83
CA PRO A 190 22.92 -11.93 -12.93
C PRO A 190 23.50 -10.63 -12.36
N SER A 191 22.80 -9.49 -12.51
CA SER A 191 23.36 -8.17 -12.17
C SER A 191 22.36 -7.20 -11.56
N ASP A 192 22.85 -6.07 -11.06
CA ASP A 192 22.02 -5.00 -10.52
C ASP A 192 21.18 -4.26 -11.57
N LEU A 193 21.46 -4.48 -12.85
CA LEU A 193 20.63 -3.97 -13.94
C LEU A 193 19.15 -4.35 -13.77
N THR A 194 18.89 -5.53 -13.20
CA THR A 194 17.55 -6.04 -12.91
C THR A 194 17.26 -6.12 -11.41
N ARG A 195 18.26 -6.45 -10.59
CA ARG A 195 18.07 -6.59 -9.12
C ARG A 195 17.65 -5.27 -8.47
N ALA A 196 18.38 -4.19 -8.78
CA ALA A 196 18.17 -2.89 -8.12
C ALA A 196 16.78 -2.29 -8.39
N PRO A 197 16.30 -2.18 -9.65
CA PRO A 197 14.96 -1.67 -9.91
C PRO A 197 13.84 -2.54 -9.31
N ILE A 198 13.98 -3.88 -9.34
CA ILE A 198 12.99 -4.80 -8.75
C ILE A 198 12.95 -4.63 -7.23
N ALA A 199 14.12 -4.53 -6.59
CA ALA A 199 14.21 -4.30 -5.14
C ALA A 199 13.66 -2.91 -4.75
N SER A 200 13.99 -1.87 -5.52
CA SER A 200 13.44 -0.52 -5.33
C SER A 200 11.91 -0.53 -5.42
N PHE A 201 11.35 -1.26 -6.39
CA PHE A 201 9.91 -1.41 -6.51
C PHE A 201 9.30 -2.20 -5.32
N ALA A 202 9.96 -3.25 -4.83
CA ALA A 202 9.51 -4.02 -3.67
C ALA A 202 9.58 -3.20 -2.37
N SER A 203 10.55 -2.32 -2.25
CA SER A 203 10.85 -1.55 -1.04
C SER A 203 9.76 -0.57 -0.60
N HIS A 204 8.85 -0.17 -1.51
CA HIS A 204 7.72 0.70 -1.15
C HIS A 204 6.72 0.04 -0.16
N SER A 205 6.87 -1.25 0.09
CA SER A 205 6.17 -1.97 1.15
C SER A 205 6.78 -1.79 2.55
N SER A 206 7.85 -1.00 2.68
CA SER A 206 8.68 -0.83 3.88
C SER A 206 9.43 -2.10 4.31
N ALA A 207 9.70 -3.01 3.36
CA ALA A 207 10.50 -4.21 3.59
C ALA A 207 11.84 -4.11 2.86
N GLY A 208 12.94 -4.25 3.59
CA GLY A 208 14.30 -4.21 3.03
C GLY A 208 14.71 -5.54 2.39
N PRO A 209 15.81 -5.55 1.59
CA PRO A 209 16.30 -6.76 0.92
C PRO A 209 16.61 -7.94 1.84
N HIS A 210 16.83 -7.70 3.12
CA HIS A 210 17.03 -8.74 4.14
C HIS A 210 15.73 -9.30 4.74
N ALA A 211 14.55 -8.71 4.40
CA ALA A 211 13.27 -9.19 4.89
C ALA A 211 12.95 -10.59 4.36
N THR A 212 12.57 -11.49 5.26
CA THR A 212 12.12 -12.84 4.94
C THR A 212 10.73 -12.84 4.28
N GLY A 213 10.42 -13.88 3.49
CA GLY A 213 9.21 -13.90 2.67
C GLY A 213 9.44 -13.36 1.25
N GLY A 214 10.65 -13.56 0.73
CA GLY A 214 11.20 -12.96 -0.47
C GLY A 214 10.31 -13.01 -1.70
N SER A 215 9.71 -14.18 -1.96
CA SER A 215 8.82 -14.32 -3.14
C SER A 215 7.58 -13.41 -3.07
N PHE A 216 7.08 -13.12 -1.87
CA PHE A 216 5.94 -12.20 -1.73
C PHE A 216 6.29 -10.81 -2.27
N PHE A 217 7.49 -10.30 -1.97
CA PHE A 217 7.88 -8.96 -2.38
C PHE A 217 8.29 -8.88 -3.86
N VAL A 218 9.18 -9.76 -4.32
CA VAL A 218 9.76 -9.64 -5.67
C VAL A 218 8.97 -10.38 -6.75
N PHE A 219 8.25 -11.43 -6.41
CA PHE A 219 7.33 -12.07 -7.35
C PHE A 219 6.10 -11.21 -7.63
N TRP A 220 5.78 -10.24 -6.76
CA TRP A 220 4.71 -9.29 -7.00
C TRP A 220 4.92 -8.47 -8.28
N GLN A 221 6.16 -8.36 -8.76
CA GLN A 221 6.47 -7.83 -10.09
C GLN A 221 5.62 -8.50 -11.19
N ALA A 222 5.37 -9.80 -11.09
CA ALA A 222 4.51 -10.51 -12.03
C ALA A 222 3.04 -10.06 -11.99
N ALA A 223 2.58 -9.48 -10.88
CA ALA A 223 1.23 -8.91 -10.79
C ALA A 223 1.05 -7.72 -11.74
N TYR A 224 2.09 -6.91 -11.92
CA TYR A 224 2.06 -5.77 -12.85
C TYR A 224 2.03 -6.21 -14.31
N HIS A 225 2.72 -7.29 -14.66
CA HIS A 225 2.60 -7.89 -15.99
C HIS A 225 1.20 -8.44 -16.25
N LEU A 226 0.55 -9.02 -15.22
CA LEU A 226 -0.78 -9.62 -15.36
C LEU A 226 -1.91 -8.58 -15.36
N PHE A 227 -1.83 -7.59 -14.47
CA PHE A 227 -2.93 -6.68 -14.16
C PHE A 227 -2.63 -5.21 -14.46
N GLY A 228 -1.38 -4.84 -14.69
CA GLY A 228 -0.94 -3.46 -14.93
C GLY A 228 -0.81 -2.64 -13.64
N GLN A 229 -0.41 -1.40 -13.82
CA GLN A 229 -0.40 -0.34 -12.81
C GLN A 229 -1.34 0.77 -13.26
N TRP A 230 -2.04 1.41 -12.31
CA TRP A 230 -3.14 2.30 -12.63
C TRP A 230 -3.10 3.57 -11.80
N HIS A 231 -3.33 4.71 -12.46
CA HIS A 231 -3.55 5.99 -11.82
C HIS A 231 -5.02 6.38 -11.91
N PRO A 232 -5.68 6.75 -10.80
CA PRO A 232 -7.03 7.32 -10.86
C PRO A 232 -6.97 8.79 -11.28
N LEU A 233 -7.69 9.18 -12.33
CA LEU A 233 -7.78 10.57 -12.79
C LEU A 233 -8.36 11.46 -11.69
N GLY A 234 -7.78 12.63 -11.51
CA GLY A 234 -8.06 13.54 -10.38
C GLY A 234 -7.33 13.15 -9.11
N GLY A 235 -6.37 12.21 -9.20
CA GLY A 235 -5.58 11.71 -8.08
C GLY A 235 -6.28 10.64 -7.25
N SER A 236 -5.58 10.11 -6.25
CA SER A 236 -6.03 8.99 -5.41
C SER A 236 -7.33 9.24 -4.65
N GLN A 237 -7.65 10.51 -4.38
CA GLN A 237 -8.92 10.92 -3.76
C GLN A 237 -10.14 10.48 -4.56
N SER A 238 -10.02 10.33 -5.87
CA SER A 238 -11.13 9.94 -6.75
C SER A 238 -11.73 8.58 -6.37
N LEU A 239 -10.92 7.66 -5.83
CA LEU A 239 -11.40 6.39 -5.29
C LEU A 239 -12.33 6.61 -4.09
N ALA A 240 -11.89 7.39 -3.10
CA ALA A 240 -12.71 7.69 -1.92
C ALA A 240 -13.99 8.44 -2.31
N SER A 241 -13.89 9.40 -3.22
CA SER A 241 -15.04 10.17 -3.72
C SER A 241 -16.08 9.28 -4.43
N ALA A 242 -15.63 8.31 -5.24
CA ALA A 242 -16.53 7.36 -5.91
C ALA A 242 -17.21 6.41 -4.90
N LEU A 243 -16.46 5.92 -3.91
CA LEU A 243 -17.01 5.09 -2.82
C LEU A 243 -18.06 5.86 -2.01
N ILE A 244 -17.81 7.13 -1.67
CA ILE A 244 -18.77 7.98 -0.95
C ILE A 244 -20.04 8.17 -1.78
N ARG A 245 -19.92 8.51 -3.07
CA ARG A 245 -21.10 8.65 -3.95
C ARG A 245 -21.93 7.36 -4.01
N ARG A 246 -21.29 6.20 -4.00
CA ARG A 246 -22.02 4.91 -3.96
C ARG A 246 -22.68 4.68 -2.60
N LEU A 247 -21.97 4.94 -1.52
CA LEU A 247 -22.50 4.81 -0.17
C LEU A 247 -23.76 5.66 0.02
N GLU A 248 -23.68 6.95 -0.35
CA GLU A 248 -24.80 7.90 -0.26
C GLU A 248 -25.95 7.49 -1.18
N GLY A 249 -25.66 7.01 -2.39
CA GLY A 249 -26.65 6.49 -3.32
C GLY A 249 -27.42 5.26 -2.80
N TRP A 250 -26.87 4.54 -1.82
CA TRP A 250 -27.53 3.44 -1.11
C TRP A 250 -28.07 3.84 0.28
N GLY A 251 -28.09 5.14 0.60
CA GLY A 251 -28.68 5.68 1.82
C GLY A 251 -27.74 5.70 3.04
N GLY A 252 -26.46 5.35 2.88
CA GLY A 252 -25.47 5.54 3.94
C GLY A 252 -24.91 6.95 3.98
N GLY A 253 -24.15 7.28 5.02
CA GLY A 253 -23.59 8.62 5.20
C GLY A 253 -22.16 8.61 5.72
N VAL A 254 -21.46 9.74 5.54
CA VAL A 254 -20.14 10.02 6.11
C VAL A 254 -20.20 11.27 6.96
N ARG A 255 -19.68 11.20 8.18
CA ARG A 255 -19.48 12.34 9.07
C ARG A 255 -17.99 12.57 9.27
N THR A 256 -17.48 13.69 8.82
CA THR A 256 -16.09 14.14 9.02
C THR A 256 -15.92 14.94 10.30
N GLY A 257 -14.69 15.17 10.74
CA GLY A 257 -14.40 15.82 12.02
C GLY A 257 -14.92 15.02 13.23
N ALA A 258 -15.22 13.73 13.04
CA ALA A 258 -15.84 12.87 14.03
C ALA A 258 -14.78 11.93 14.64
N VAL A 259 -14.01 12.43 15.57
CA VAL A 259 -12.98 11.67 16.27
C VAL A 259 -13.62 10.71 17.26
N VAL A 260 -13.52 9.41 16.99
CA VAL A 260 -13.97 8.37 17.92
C VAL A 260 -12.93 8.21 19.02
N GLU A 261 -13.33 8.44 20.25
CA GLU A 261 -12.52 8.27 21.45
C GLU A 261 -12.68 6.88 22.08
N ARG A 262 -13.88 6.26 21.93
CA ARG A 262 -14.18 4.99 22.59
C ARG A 262 -15.23 4.17 21.84
N ILE A 263 -15.03 2.85 21.81
CA ILE A 263 -16.01 1.85 21.38
C ILE A 263 -16.54 1.16 22.62
N ASP A 264 -17.82 1.40 22.95
CA ASP A 264 -18.44 0.81 24.14
C ASP A 264 -18.85 -0.65 23.88
N ALA A 265 -18.10 -1.57 24.48
CA ALA A 265 -18.33 -3.01 24.41
C ALA A 265 -18.48 -3.65 25.80
N ARG A 266 -18.82 -2.86 26.82
CA ARG A 266 -19.10 -3.35 28.16
C ARG A 266 -20.24 -4.36 28.11
N GLY A 267 -20.00 -5.54 28.69
CA GLY A 267 -20.93 -6.68 28.62
C GLY A 267 -20.74 -7.57 27.39
N GLY A 268 -19.60 -7.44 26.68
CA GLY A 268 -19.19 -8.33 25.59
C GLY A 268 -19.89 -8.08 24.25
N THR A 269 -20.53 -6.92 24.08
CA THR A 269 -21.17 -6.55 22.81
C THR A 269 -20.90 -5.07 22.50
N ALA A 270 -20.36 -4.78 21.32
CA ALA A 270 -20.21 -3.41 20.84
C ALA A 270 -21.60 -2.82 20.51
N LYS A 271 -21.99 -1.76 21.23
CA LYS A 271 -23.33 -1.15 21.16
C LYS A 271 -23.33 0.31 20.77
N ALA A 272 -22.21 0.98 20.92
CA ALA A 272 -22.08 2.39 20.63
C ALA A 272 -20.63 2.78 20.42
N VAL A 273 -20.44 3.95 19.81
CA VAL A 273 -19.18 4.69 19.85
C VAL A 273 -19.36 6.02 20.57
N VAL A 274 -18.31 6.52 21.18
CA VAL A 274 -18.29 7.84 21.83
C VAL A 274 -17.25 8.69 21.11
N LEU A 275 -17.65 9.88 20.70
CA LEU A 275 -16.79 10.85 20.07
C LEU A 275 -16.04 11.70 21.11
N GLU A 276 -14.93 12.33 20.72
CA GLU A 276 -14.35 13.43 21.50
C GLU A 276 -15.47 14.47 21.76
N GLY A 277 -15.54 14.96 23.01
CA GLY A 277 -16.64 15.81 23.46
C GLY A 277 -17.85 15.08 24.04
N GLY A 278 -17.82 13.73 24.10
CA GLY A 278 -18.77 12.91 24.84
C GLY A 278 -20.06 12.54 24.10
N GLU A 279 -20.23 12.93 22.84
CA GLU A 279 -21.37 12.49 22.03
C GLU A 279 -21.35 10.97 21.86
N ARG A 280 -22.47 10.33 22.23
CA ARG A 280 -22.66 8.89 22.12
C ARG A 280 -23.54 8.55 20.92
N ILE A 281 -23.06 7.69 20.03
CA ILE A 281 -23.76 7.20 18.85
C ILE A 281 -24.05 5.71 19.06
N GLU A 282 -25.32 5.34 19.15
CA GLU A 282 -25.74 3.93 19.25
C GLU A 282 -25.48 3.20 17.94
N ALA A 283 -25.06 1.94 18.02
CA ALA A 283 -24.73 1.11 16.87
C ALA A 283 -25.33 -0.29 16.98
N SER A 284 -25.87 -0.81 15.88
CA SER A 284 -26.27 -2.21 15.75
C SER A 284 -25.05 -3.13 15.61
N ALA A 285 -23.97 -2.62 15.03
CA ALA A 285 -22.64 -3.21 14.97
C ALA A 285 -21.61 -2.11 14.72
N VAL A 286 -20.35 -2.38 15.03
CA VAL A 286 -19.21 -1.48 14.78
C VAL A 286 -18.19 -2.19 13.89
N VAL A 287 -17.76 -1.52 12.82
CA VAL A 287 -16.64 -1.95 11.98
C VAL A 287 -15.50 -0.95 12.17
N THR A 288 -14.35 -1.39 12.67
CA THR A 288 -13.18 -0.52 12.78
C THR A 288 -12.32 -0.64 11.53
N ALA A 289 -11.98 0.50 10.93
CA ALA A 289 -11.14 0.62 9.73
C ALA A 289 -9.86 1.44 9.99
N VAL A 290 -9.53 1.66 11.25
CA VAL A 290 -8.30 2.27 11.73
C VAL A 290 -7.26 1.20 12.06
N ASP A 291 -6.06 1.61 12.46
CA ASP A 291 -5.04 0.65 12.92
C ASP A 291 -5.59 -0.28 14.00
N VAL A 292 -5.35 -1.58 13.85
CA VAL A 292 -5.99 -2.61 14.70
C VAL A 292 -5.54 -2.56 16.16
N GLN A 293 -4.28 -2.16 16.42
CA GLN A 293 -3.82 -1.98 17.81
C GLN A 293 -4.48 -0.75 18.43
N THR A 294 -4.56 0.35 17.68
CA THR A 294 -5.31 1.54 18.08
C THR A 294 -6.77 1.19 18.38
N ALA A 295 -7.42 0.44 17.49
CA ALA A 295 -8.83 0.05 17.65
C ALA A 295 -9.06 -0.81 18.89
N LEU A 296 -8.33 -1.93 19.01
CA LEU A 296 -8.65 -2.97 20.00
C LEU A 296 -7.92 -2.81 21.34
N LEU A 297 -6.79 -2.10 21.37
CA LEU A 297 -6.04 -1.86 22.61
C LEU A 297 -6.24 -0.45 23.15
N GLY A 298 -6.66 0.51 22.29
CA GLY A 298 -6.86 1.91 22.66
C GLY A 298 -8.32 2.32 22.73
N LEU A 299 -9.08 2.14 21.63
CA LEU A 299 -10.48 2.63 21.55
C LEU A 299 -11.51 1.70 22.18
N LEU A 300 -11.27 0.40 22.17
CA LEU A 300 -12.20 -0.60 22.72
C LEU A 300 -12.29 -0.50 24.25
N ASP A 301 -13.52 -0.45 24.81
CA ASP A 301 -13.78 -0.39 26.24
C ASP A 301 -14.67 -1.57 26.68
N PRO A 302 -14.16 -2.54 27.46
CA PRO A 302 -12.76 -2.66 27.91
C PRO A 302 -11.80 -3.09 26.79
N PRO A 303 -10.51 -2.71 26.85
CA PRO A 303 -9.52 -3.10 25.86
C PRO A 303 -9.40 -4.63 25.70
N LEU A 304 -9.04 -5.08 24.51
CA LEU A 304 -8.83 -6.49 24.23
C LEU A 304 -7.76 -7.08 25.17
N ALA A 305 -8.19 -8.06 25.97
CA ALA A 305 -7.40 -8.65 27.04
C ALA A 305 -7.03 -10.13 26.74
N GLY A 306 -6.42 -10.78 27.73
CA GLY A 306 -6.04 -12.18 27.65
C GLY A 306 -5.01 -12.45 26.54
N ARG A 307 -5.01 -13.69 26.03
CA ARG A 307 -4.07 -14.13 25.00
C ARG A 307 -4.13 -13.28 23.73
N ASP A 308 -5.32 -12.94 23.26
CA ASP A 308 -5.50 -12.17 22.02
C ASP A 308 -4.93 -10.75 22.16
N GLY A 309 -5.13 -10.11 23.33
CA GLY A 309 -4.54 -8.80 23.60
C GLY A 309 -3.00 -8.84 23.72
N VAL A 310 -2.43 -9.93 24.25
CA VAL A 310 -0.97 -10.13 24.30
C VAL A 310 -0.40 -10.33 22.91
N GLU A 311 -0.98 -11.22 22.10
CA GLU A 311 -0.55 -11.48 20.72
C GLU A 311 -0.67 -10.21 19.88
N LEU A 312 -1.74 -9.43 20.03
CA LEU A 312 -1.90 -8.19 19.28
C LEU A 312 -0.89 -7.10 19.68
N ARG A 313 -0.54 -7.00 20.97
CA ARG A 313 0.54 -6.08 21.41
C ARG A 313 1.89 -6.45 20.87
N ALA A 314 2.14 -7.75 20.66
CA ALA A 314 3.38 -8.25 20.09
C ALA A 314 3.47 -8.07 18.56
N ALA A 315 2.35 -7.79 17.88
CA ALA A 315 2.37 -7.44 16.47
C ALA A 315 3.20 -6.16 16.26
N HIS A 316 4.16 -6.22 15.34
CA HIS A 316 5.23 -5.24 15.26
C HIS A 316 5.20 -4.43 13.95
N ARG A 317 5.92 -3.31 13.99
CA ARG A 317 6.26 -2.44 12.87
C ARG A 317 7.75 -2.23 12.88
N GLY A 318 8.39 -2.28 11.69
CA GLY A 318 9.78 -1.88 11.54
C GLY A 318 9.95 -0.36 11.70
N ASN A 319 11.18 0.05 11.86
CA ASN A 319 11.55 1.46 11.92
C ASN A 319 11.78 2.06 10.53
N ALA A 320 12.05 1.24 9.51
CA ALA A 320 12.20 1.69 8.14
C ALA A 320 10.84 1.91 7.50
N VAL A 321 10.54 3.17 7.18
CA VAL A 321 9.29 3.61 6.56
C VAL A 321 9.59 4.59 5.42
N GLN A 322 8.59 5.25 4.88
CA GLN A 322 8.82 6.22 3.81
C GLN A 322 8.97 7.65 4.37
N MET A 323 9.84 8.45 3.75
CA MET A 323 9.79 9.90 3.78
C MET A 323 9.45 10.40 2.39
N LEU A 324 8.60 11.42 2.31
CA LEU A 324 8.15 12.00 1.05
C LEU A 324 8.58 13.45 0.93
N VAL A 325 8.91 13.85 -0.31
CA VAL A 325 9.07 15.25 -0.69
C VAL A 325 8.21 15.50 -1.92
N HIS A 326 7.21 16.34 -1.78
CA HIS A 326 6.42 16.81 -2.90
C HIS A 326 7.17 17.97 -3.58
N LEU A 327 7.34 17.91 -4.89
CA LEU A 327 8.05 18.92 -5.66
C LEU A 327 7.15 19.42 -6.80
N ALA A 328 6.98 20.73 -6.89
CA ALA A 328 6.47 21.39 -8.09
C ALA A 328 7.67 21.70 -8.98
N THR A 329 7.58 21.38 -10.27
CA THR A 329 8.69 21.60 -11.23
C THR A 329 8.19 22.24 -12.52
N ASP A 330 9.03 23.03 -13.17
CA ASP A 330 8.75 23.63 -14.49
C ASP A 330 9.09 22.70 -15.65
N LYS A 331 9.76 21.56 -15.37
CA LYS A 331 10.13 20.52 -16.34
C LYS A 331 10.09 19.16 -15.69
N LEU A 332 9.89 18.13 -16.50
CA LEU A 332 10.10 16.74 -16.08
C LEU A 332 11.58 16.50 -15.72
N PRO A 333 11.88 15.56 -14.81
CA PRO A 333 13.26 15.16 -14.54
C PRO A 333 13.99 14.78 -15.84
N PRO A 334 15.10 15.45 -16.20
CA PRO A 334 15.75 15.29 -17.50
C PRO A 334 16.68 14.06 -17.53
N TYR A 335 16.09 12.86 -17.45
CA TYR A 335 16.88 11.64 -17.48
C TYR A 335 17.65 11.47 -18.79
N PRO A 336 18.95 11.14 -18.76
CA PRO A 336 19.70 10.76 -19.95
C PRO A 336 19.03 9.57 -20.66
N ASN A 337 18.97 9.63 -22.00
CA ASN A 337 18.36 8.59 -22.84
C ASN A 337 16.87 8.29 -22.56
N ALA A 338 16.16 9.23 -21.93
CA ALA A 338 14.72 9.11 -21.70
C ALA A 338 13.95 9.05 -23.03
N ARG A 339 12.87 8.27 -23.01
CA ARG A 339 11.92 8.14 -24.12
C ARG A 339 10.52 8.55 -23.62
N PRO A 340 9.59 8.92 -24.50
CA PRO A 340 8.20 9.12 -24.10
C PRO A 340 7.67 7.92 -23.34
N GLY A 341 7.04 8.18 -22.18
CA GLY A 341 6.53 7.14 -21.28
C GLY A 341 7.42 6.79 -20.09
N ASP A 342 8.69 7.17 -20.08
CA ASP A 342 9.61 6.82 -18.98
C ASP A 342 9.20 7.40 -17.62
N TRP A 343 8.35 8.41 -17.62
CA TRP A 343 7.77 9.03 -16.42
C TRP A 343 6.42 8.46 -16.01
N ASN A 344 5.86 7.48 -16.77
CA ASN A 344 4.51 6.98 -16.52
C ASN A 344 4.39 6.14 -15.25
N GLY A 345 5.44 5.44 -14.87
CA GLY A 345 5.46 4.57 -13.70
C GLY A 345 6.37 5.05 -12.58
N LEU A 346 6.76 4.12 -11.72
CA LEU A 346 7.78 4.36 -10.71
C LEU A 346 9.15 4.57 -11.39
N GLN A 347 9.82 5.66 -11.08
CA GLN A 347 11.15 5.99 -11.55
C GLN A 347 12.16 5.71 -10.43
N SER A 348 12.93 4.63 -10.54
CA SER A 348 13.90 4.18 -9.53
C SER A 348 15.25 4.83 -9.73
N HIS A 349 15.80 5.41 -8.67
CA HIS A 349 17.15 6.01 -8.62
C HIS A 349 18.04 5.18 -7.67
N VAL A 350 18.11 3.88 -7.91
CA VAL A 350 18.92 2.92 -7.13
C VAL A 350 19.80 2.16 -8.10
N ASP A 351 21.13 2.30 -7.97
CA ASP A 351 22.09 1.65 -8.87
C ASP A 351 22.40 0.22 -8.45
N THR A 352 22.37 -0.10 -7.16
CA THR A 352 22.71 -1.42 -6.64
C THR A 352 21.74 -1.90 -5.57
N LEU A 353 21.60 -3.23 -5.47
CA LEU A 353 20.83 -3.87 -4.40
C LEU A 353 21.41 -3.54 -3.02
N ASP A 354 22.73 -3.38 -2.93
CA ASP A 354 23.43 -3.11 -1.67
C ASP A 354 23.17 -1.69 -1.15
N GLU A 355 23.04 -0.68 -2.02
CA GLU A 355 22.60 0.67 -1.60
C GLU A 355 21.28 0.60 -0.84
N LEU A 356 20.31 -0.11 -1.40
CA LEU A 356 19.01 -0.27 -0.76
C LEU A 356 19.10 -1.07 0.55
N ARG A 357 19.89 -2.15 0.56
CA ARG A 357 20.11 -2.98 1.77
C ARG A 357 20.71 -2.13 2.90
N HIS A 358 21.74 -1.33 2.63
CA HIS A 358 22.35 -0.42 3.59
C HIS A 358 21.36 0.63 4.10
N GLY A 359 20.54 1.20 3.21
CA GLY A 359 19.52 2.17 3.60
C GLY A 359 18.53 1.61 4.64
N PHE A 360 18.00 0.41 4.40
CA PHE A 360 17.10 -0.25 5.33
C PHE A 360 17.77 -0.60 6.68
N LEU A 361 18.98 -1.14 6.64
CA LEU A 361 19.73 -1.45 7.88
C LEU A 361 20.07 -0.19 8.68
N SER A 362 20.37 0.92 8.00
CA SER A 362 20.57 2.22 8.66
C SER A 362 19.32 2.70 9.37
N ALA A 363 18.16 2.63 8.68
CA ALA A 363 16.88 3.04 9.24
C ALA A 363 16.46 2.16 10.44
N GLU A 364 16.68 0.86 10.37
CA GLU A 364 16.47 -0.04 11.53
C GLU A 364 17.38 0.30 12.70
N GLY A 365 18.61 0.76 12.41
CA GLY A 365 19.57 1.29 13.39
C GLY A 365 19.31 2.74 13.82
N ARG A 366 18.14 3.32 13.50
CA ARG A 366 17.74 4.71 13.83
C ARG A 366 18.64 5.78 13.20
N ARG A 367 19.26 5.47 12.08
CA ARG A 367 20.16 6.39 11.34
C ARG A 367 19.57 6.69 9.97
N LEU A 368 19.82 7.91 9.48
CA LEU A 368 19.52 8.28 8.11
C LEU A 368 20.34 7.41 7.13
N PRO A 369 19.75 6.94 6.03
CA PRO A 369 20.49 6.20 5.03
C PRO A 369 21.49 7.09 4.28
N ASP A 370 22.70 6.56 4.07
CA ASP A 370 23.75 7.14 3.25
C ASP A 370 24.49 5.97 2.55
N PRO A 371 24.44 5.88 1.20
CA PRO A 371 23.71 6.75 0.27
C PRO A 371 22.18 6.65 0.40
N VAL A 372 21.49 7.72 -0.02
CA VAL A 372 20.03 7.79 -0.01
C VAL A 372 19.48 7.05 -1.23
N SER A 373 18.60 6.08 -1.00
CA SER A 373 17.82 5.45 -2.07
C SER A 373 16.52 6.21 -2.31
N THR A 374 16.18 6.48 -3.56
CA THR A 374 14.94 7.20 -3.90
C THR A 374 14.20 6.58 -5.08
N TYR A 375 12.91 6.90 -5.14
CA TYR A 375 12.09 6.74 -6.34
C TYR A 375 11.13 7.92 -6.50
N CYS A 376 10.68 8.14 -7.73
CA CYS A 376 9.70 9.17 -8.05
C CYS A 376 8.45 8.60 -8.73
N PHE A 377 7.35 9.38 -8.63
CA PHE A 377 6.24 9.36 -9.57
C PHE A 377 5.98 10.78 -10.08
N THR A 378 5.60 10.90 -11.34
CA THR A 378 5.27 12.18 -11.99
C THR A 378 3.88 12.12 -12.61
N PRO A 379 2.80 12.00 -11.81
CA PRO A 379 1.46 11.71 -12.31
C PRO A 379 0.88 12.79 -13.21
N SER A 380 1.35 14.02 -13.14
CA SER A 380 0.96 15.11 -14.03
C SER A 380 1.33 14.88 -15.51
N VAL A 381 2.09 13.82 -15.84
CA VAL A 381 2.38 13.45 -17.23
C VAL A 381 1.13 12.92 -17.96
N TYR A 382 0.21 12.33 -17.23
CA TYR A 382 -1.02 11.72 -17.76
C TYR A 382 -2.30 12.20 -17.06
N ASP A 383 -2.18 13.13 -16.11
CA ASP A 383 -3.30 13.73 -15.38
C ASP A 383 -3.09 15.24 -15.22
N ASP A 384 -3.61 15.98 -16.19
CA ASP A 384 -3.46 17.45 -16.26
C ASP A 384 -4.16 18.17 -15.11
N SER A 385 -5.02 17.49 -14.34
CA SER A 385 -5.72 18.09 -13.19
C SER A 385 -4.81 18.31 -11.98
N LEU A 386 -3.61 17.75 -11.98
CA LEU A 386 -2.71 17.75 -10.82
C LEU A 386 -1.73 18.92 -10.78
N ALA A 387 -1.52 19.63 -11.91
CA ALA A 387 -0.59 20.74 -12.00
C ALA A 387 -1.07 21.81 -13.00
N PRO A 388 -0.65 23.06 -12.86
CA PRO A 388 -0.86 24.08 -13.89
C PRO A 388 -0.21 23.68 -15.22
N ALA A 389 -0.81 24.12 -16.32
CA ALA A 389 -0.33 23.80 -17.67
C ALA A 389 1.17 24.14 -17.85
N GLY A 390 1.94 23.18 -18.37
CA GLY A 390 3.38 23.33 -18.59
C GLY A 390 4.25 23.15 -17.35
N THR A 391 3.65 22.73 -16.22
CA THR A 391 4.37 22.39 -14.98
C THR A 391 4.05 20.96 -14.55
N HIS A 392 4.78 20.45 -13.55
CA HIS A 392 4.65 19.06 -13.15
C HIS A 392 4.66 18.87 -11.63
N THR A 393 4.04 17.79 -11.18
CA THR A 393 4.17 17.27 -9.82
C THR A 393 5.15 16.12 -9.80
N VAL A 394 6.12 16.16 -8.88
CA VAL A 394 7.04 15.05 -8.62
C VAL A 394 6.84 14.59 -7.18
N TYR A 395 6.32 13.37 -7.04
CA TYR A 395 6.24 12.66 -5.77
C TYR A 395 7.56 11.93 -5.56
N LEU A 396 8.47 12.51 -4.77
CA LEU A 396 9.77 11.95 -4.45
C LEU A 396 9.69 11.20 -3.12
N ALA A 397 10.17 9.96 -3.08
CA ALA A 397 10.14 9.11 -1.91
C ALA A 397 11.51 8.48 -1.61
N CYS A 398 11.88 8.45 -0.34
CA CYS A 398 12.87 7.53 0.21
C CYS A 398 12.12 6.36 0.88
N PRO A 399 12.31 5.09 0.45
CA PRO A 399 11.55 3.96 0.99
C PRO A 399 12.06 3.46 2.35
N CYS A 400 13.20 3.92 2.80
CA CYS A 400 13.91 3.45 4.00
C CYS A 400 14.34 4.60 4.93
N ALA A 401 13.46 5.57 5.13
CA ALA A 401 13.65 6.58 6.16
C ALA A 401 13.25 6.02 7.53
N PRO A 402 14.00 6.30 8.63
CA PRO A 402 13.63 5.85 9.96
C PRO A 402 12.42 6.62 10.50
N TYR A 403 11.43 5.93 11.09
CA TYR A 403 10.37 6.60 11.84
C TYR A 403 10.95 7.30 13.08
N ASP A 404 11.69 6.55 13.87
CA ASP A 404 12.44 7.03 15.03
C ASP A 404 13.91 7.17 14.61
N VAL A 405 14.33 8.41 14.37
CA VAL A 405 15.70 8.77 13.98
C VAL A 405 16.46 9.34 15.18
N GLU A 406 17.72 8.98 15.32
CA GLU A 406 18.59 9.55 16.35
C GLU A 406 18.71 11.06 16.16
N GLY A 407 18.45 11.84 17.23
CA GLY A 407 18.39 13.31 17.19
C GLY A 407 17.06 13.90 16.72
N GLY A 408 16.09 13.09 16.30
CA GLY A 408 14.78 13.55 15.82
C GLY A 408 14.79 14.11 14.39
N TRP A 409 13.62 14.39 13.83
CA TRP A 409 13.46 14.89 12.46
C TRP A 409 13.59 16.41 12.33
N GLU A 410 13.34 17.16 13.40
CA GLU A 410 13.20 18.62 13.37
C GLU A 410 14.42 19.31 12.74
N ASP A 411 15.63 18.91 13.14
CA ASP A 411 16.88 19.50 12.66
C ASP A 411 17.45 18.82 11.41
N GLN A 412 16.93 17.66 11.00
CA GLN A 412 17.52 16.84 9.94
C GLN A 412 16.69 16.79 8.66
N GLN A 413 15.40 17.14 8.72
CA GLN A 413 14.46 16.94 7.61
C GLN A 413 14.84 17.70 6.34
N GLU A 414 15.33 18.95 6.45
CA GLU A 414 15.71 19.76 5.29
C GLU A 414 16.96 19.20 4.61
N ALA A 415 18.01 18.90 5.40
CA ALA A 415 19.24 18.33 4.86
C ALA A 415 19.01 16.95 4.22
N PHE A 416 18.13 16.15 4.81
CA PHE A 416 17.80 14.84 4.24
C PHE A 416 16.94 14.97 2.97
N ALA A 417 16.01 15.93 2.91
CA ALA A 417 15.26 16.23 1.69
C ALA A 417 16.19 16.73 0.58
N ASP A 418 17.21 17.54 0.91
CA ASP A 418 18.24 17.97 -0.04
C ASP A 418 19.06 16.78 -0.57
N ALA A 419 19.40 15.82 0.29
CA ALA A 419 20.08 14.59 -0.11
C ALA A 419 19.19 13.72 -1.04
N MET A 420 17.87 13.66 -0.78
CA MET A 420 16.93 12.98 -1.68
C MET A 420 16.88 13.66 -3.07
N VAL A 421 16.84 14.99 -3.12
CA VAL A 421 16.87 15.75 -4.38
C VAL A 421 18.21 15.55 -5.09
N ALA A 422 19.33 15.57 -4.37
CA ALA A 422 20.66 15.33 -4.93
C ALA A 422 20.78 13.92 -5.55
N GLN A 423 20.11 12.91 -4.98
CA GLN A 423 20.06 11.59 -5.58
C GLN A 423 19.34 11.58 -6.94
N VAL A 424 18.23 12.32 -7.06
CA VAL A 424 17.57 12.50 -8.37
C VAL A 424 18.47 13.27 -9.33
N GLU A 425 19.11 14.35 -8.89
CA GLU A 425 20.05 15.16 -9.69
C GLU A 425 21.17 14.30 -10.27
N ALA A 426 21.71 13.34 -9.51
CA ALA A 426 22.75 12.42 -9.97
C ALA A 426 22.31 11.52 -11.13
N HIS A 427 21.00 11.27 -11.28
CA HIS A 427 20.39 10.48 -12.35
C HIS A 427 19.77 11.36 -13.45
N ALA A 428 19.46 12.60 -13.14
CA ALA A 428 18.77 13.58 -13.99
C ALA A 428 19.45 14.94 -13.88
N PRO A 429 20.63 15.14 -14.49
CA PRO A 429 21.39 16.40 -14.37
C PRO A 429 20.57 17.62 -14.80
N GLY A 430 20.45 18.62 -13.91
CA GLY A 430 19.65 19.81 -14.09
C GLY A 430 18.24 19.73 -13.47
N PHE A 431 17.91 18.62 -12.80
CA PHE A 431 16.63 18.46 -12.11
C PHE A 431 16.40 19.50 -11.01
N THR A 432 17.41 19.73 -10.18
CA THR A 432 17.33 20.67 -9.06
C THR A 432 16.92 22.08 -9.50
N ALA A 433 17.43 22.52 -10.67
CA ALA A 433 17.11 23.83 -11.22
C ALA A 433 15.65 23.96 -11.71
N SER A 434 14.95 22.86 -11.90
CA SER A 434 13.54 22.84 -12.32
C SER A 434 12.54 22.96 -11.16
N ILE A 435 13.01 22.85 -9.90
CA ILE A 435 12.14 22.85 -8.72
C ILE A 435 11.68 24.27 -8.42
N THR A 436 10.39 24.49 -8.44
CA THR A 436 9.73 25.78 -8.15
C THR A 436 9.02 25.81 -6.80
N GLY A 437 8.76 24.64 -6.20
CA GLY A 437 8.14 24.51 -4.88
C GLY A 437 8.45 23.18 -4.24
N ARG A 438 8.47 23.14 -2.91
CA ARG A 438 8.78 21.93 -2.12
C ARG A 438 7.91 21.85 -0.87
N HIS A 439 7.45 20.63 -0.55
CA HIS A 439 6.78 20.33 0.71
C HIS A 439 7.31 19.00 1.27
N ILE A 440 7.88 19.04 2.47
CA ILE A 440 8.50 17.88 3.12
C ILE A 440 7.48 17.18 4.01
N ARG A 441 7.46 15.86 3.95
CA ARG A 441 6.58 14.99 4.73
C ARG A 441 7.41 13.92 5.42
N THR A 442 7.91 14.25 6.61
CA THR A 442 8.65 13.30 7.44
C THR A 442 7.77 12.13 7.90
N PRO A 443 8.36 10.98 8.29
CA PRO A 443 7.58 9.90 8.89
C PRO A 443 6.72 10.34 10.08
N THR A 444 7.25 11.17 10.96
CA THR A 444 6.52 11.68 12.14
C THR A 444 5.37 12.60 11.75
N PHE A 445 5.56 13.47 10.76
CA PHE A 445 4.50 14.31 10.21
C PHE A 445 3.35 13.45 9.66
N MET A 446 3.65 12.43 8.83
CA MET A 446 2.64 11.55 8.23
C MET A 446 1.90 10.71 9.28
N ALA A 447 2.61 10.26 10.34
CA ALA A 447 2.00 9.54 11.45
C ALA A 447 0.96 10.40 12.19
N GLN A 448 1.27 11.67 12.41
CA GLN A 448 0.37 12.62 13.06
C GLN A 448 -0.84 12.94 12.18
N GLU A 449 -0.60 13.30 10.92
CA GLU A 449 -1.64 13.69 9.96
C GLU A 449 -2.68 12.57 9.74
N LEU A 450 -2.23 11.34 9.55
CA LEU A 450 -3.10 10.19 9.27
C LEU A 450 -3.46 9.37 10.50
N ARG A 451 -2.97 9.74 11.68
CA ARG A 451 -3.09 8.94 12.90
C ARG A 451 -2.62 7.49 12.68
N TRP A 452 -1.52 7.33 11.94
CA TRP A 452 -0.90 6.03 11.65
C TRP A 452 0.27 5.77 12.61
N PRO A 453 0.14 4.83 13.52
CA PRO A 453 1.25 4.49 14.41
C PRO A 453 2.50 4.07 13.61
N GLY A 454 3.63 4.73 13.89
CA GLY A 454 4.91 4.46 13.22
C GLY A 454 4.98 4.84 11.75
N ALA A 455 4.01 5.59 11.20
CA ALA A 455 3.92 5.96 9.77
C ALA A 455 4.03 4.77 8.79
N HIS A 456 3.80 3.55 9.26
CA HIS A 456 3.99 2.37 8.44
C HIS A 456 2.89 2.25 7.38
N PRO A 457 3.21 2.20 6.06
CA PRO A 457 2.21 2.27 4.97
C PRO A 457 1.22 1.10 4.99
N MET A 458 1.64 -0.04 5.54
CA MET A 458 0.79 -1.21 5.73
C MET A 458 0.24 -1.32 7.15
N GLN A 459 0.47 -0.33 8.02
CA GLN A 459 0.12 -0.24 9.44
C GLN A 459 0.79 -1.28 10.35
N LEU A 460 1.12 -2.44 9.88
CA LEU A 460 1.97 -3.47 10.49
C LEU A 460 2.95 -3.98 9.45
N ASP A 461 4.06 -4.55 9.86
CA ASP A 461 5.01 -5.17 8.95
C ASP A 461 4.36 -6.25 8.09
N ILE A 462 4.94 -6.45 6.93
CA ILE A 462 4.65 -7.58 6.06
C ILE A 462 5.74 -8.62 6.30
N SER A 463 5.60 -9.34 7.40
CA SER A 463 6.44 -10.48 7.77
C SER A 463 5.65 -11.79 7.66
N LEU A 464 6.31 -12.92 7.65
CA LEU A 464 5.65 -14.22 7.46
C LEU A 464 4.63 -14.55 8.55
N ASP A 465 4.84 -14.04 9.76
CA ASP A 465 3.92 -14.18 10.91
C ASP A 465 2.81 -13.12 10.91
N GLN A 466 2.85 -12.12 10.03
CA GLN A 466 1.89 -11.03 9.91
C GLN A 466 1.32 -10.89 8.48
N LEU A 467 1.23 -11.98 7.72
CA LEU A 467 0.73 -12.01 6.35
C LEU A 467 -0.47 -12.93 6.20
N ALA A 468 -1.42 -12.57 5.35
CA ALA A 468 -2.61 -13.36 5.01
C ALA A 468 -3.42 -13.76 6.26
N PHE A 469 -3.66 -15.06 6.49
CA PHE A 469 -4.43 -15.58 7.63
C PHE A 469 -3.69 -15.49 8.98
N MET A 470 -2.48 -14.96 9.01
CA MET A 470 -1.73 -14.64 10.22
C MET A 470 -1.88 -13.17 10.65
N ARG A 471 -2.47 -12.32 9.80
CA ARG A 471 -2.55 -10.87 10.00
C ARG A 471 -3.87 -10.43 10.64
N PRO A 472 -3.91 -9.58 11.68
CA PRO A 472 -2.78 -9.11 12.51
C PRO A 472 -2.24 -10.21 13.43
N THR A 473 -3.06 -11.16 13.80
CA THR A 473 -2.78 -12.41 14.49
C THR A 473 -3.68 -13.51 13.95
N ARG A 474 -3.32 -14.76 14.14
CA ARG A 474 -4.10 -15.90 13.63
C ARG A 474 -5.58 -15.87 14.05
N ARG A 475 -5.89 -15.42 15.27
CA ARG A 475 -7.26 -15.41 15.80
C ARG A 475 -8.08 -14.19 15.38
N LEU A 476 -7.42 -13.10 14.97
CA LEU A 476 -8.07 -11.88 14.51
C LEU A 476 -8.14 -11.79 12.96
N SER A 477 -7.58 -12.74 12.24
CA SER A 477 -7.55 -12.74 10.76
C SER A 477 -8.92 -12.91 10.11
N GLY A 478 -9.92 -13.39 10.86
CA GLY A 478 -11.29 -13.59 10.40
C GLY A 478 -12.20 -12.35 10.48
N HIS A 479 -11.64 -11.19 10.76
CA HIS A 479 -12.32 -9.89 10.87
C HIS A 479 -13.30 -9.77 12.05
N THR A 480 -13.54 -10.80 12.84
CA THR A 480 -14.31 -10.77 14.08
C THR A 480 -13.40 -10.66 15.29
N VAL A 481 -13.90 -10.07 16.38
CA VAL A 481 -13.12 -9.89 17.61
C VAL A 481 -13.57 -10.92 18.65
N PRO A 482 -12.70 -11.84 19.07
CA PRO A 482 -13.04 -12.85 20.06
C PRO A 482 -13.57 -12.25 21.37
N GLY A 483 -14.72 -12.72 21.85
CA GLY A 483 -15.34 -12.25 23.08
C GLY A 483 -16.07 -10.90 22.98
N VAL A 484 -16.13 -10.28 21.79
CA VAL A 484 -16.88 -9.03 21.57
C VAL A 484 -17.83 -9.18 20.39
N ALA A 485 -19.10 -9.45 20.68
CA ALA A 485 -20.12 -9.53 19.65
C ALA A 485 -20.37 -8.17 18.99
N GLY A 486 -20.73 -8.16 17.72
CA GLY A 486 -21.04 -6.93 16.97
C GLY A 486 -19.84 -6.03 16.68
N LEU A 487 -18.59 -6.47 16.94
CA LEU A 487 -17.37 -5.75 16.58
C LEU A 487 -16.62 -6.48 15.49
N TYR A 488 -16.31 -5.74 14.42
CA TYR A 488 -15.57 -6.22 13.25
C TYR A 488 -14.38 -5.33 12.98
N THR A 489 -13.31 -5.89 12.38
CA THR A 489 -12.09 -5.15 12.05
C THR A 489 -11.80 -5.20 10.56
N CYS A 490 -11.39 -4.10 9.97
CA CYS A 490 -10.80 -4.03 8.63
C CYS A 490 -9.68 -2.98 8.62
N GLY A 491 -9.07 -2.76 7.48
CA GLY A 491 -7.97 -1.81 7.32
C GLY A 491 -6.66 -2.47 6.89
N ALA A 492 -5.63 -1.65 6.74
CA ALA A 492 -4.32 -2.10 6.26
C ALA A 492 -3.60 -3.03 7.24
N SER A 493 -3.88 -2.91 8.54
CA SER A 493 -3.34 -3.78 9.59
C SER A 493 -4.05 -5.13 9.74
N THR A 494 -5.08 -5.41 8.94
CA THR A 494 -5.82 -6.67 8.98
C THR A 494 -5.64 -7.50 7.71
N ALA A 495 -6.07 -8.74 7.75
CA ALA A 495 -5.98 -9.65 6.62
C ALA A 495 -6.76 -9.12 5.38
N PRO A 496 -6.37 -9.48 4.15
CA PRO A 496 -5.26 -10.34 3.78
C PRO A 496 -3.91 -9.60 3.73
N VAL A 497 -3.91 -8.28 3.44
CA VAL A 497 -2.72 -7.45 3.22
C VAL A 497 -3.10 -5.97 3.28
N GLY A 498 -2.12 -5.10 3.56
CA GLY A 498 -2.26 -3.64 3.44
C GLY A 498 -2.23 -3.12 2.01
N GLY A 499 -2.07 -1.80 1.84
CA GLY A 499 -2.12 -1.10 0.56
C GLY A 499 -3.54 -0.78 0.10
N ILE A 500 -3.68 -0.21 -1.10
CA ILE A 500 -5.00 0.17 -1.66
C ILE A 500 -5.65 -1.09 -2.25
N ALA A 501 -6.25 -1.90 -1.39
CA ALA A 501 -6.82 -3.20 -1.75
C ALA A 501 -8.35 -3.26 -1.64
N GLY A 502 -8.93 -2.72 -0.58
CA GLY A 502 -10.36 -2.84 -0.29
C GLY A 502 -10.82 -4.24 0.16
N SER A 503 -9.98 -5.26 -0.05
CA SER A 503 -10.32 -6.67 0.25
C SER A 503 -10.64 -6.90 1.72
N SER A 504 -9.92 -6.24 2.62
CA SER A 504 -10.18 -6.31 4.06
C SER A 504 -11.55 -5.72 4.42
N GLY A 505 -11.91 -4.57 3.84
CA GLY A 505 -13.22 -3.94 4.02
C GLY A 505 -14.36 -4.84 3.52
N LYS A 506 -14.22 -5.40 2.32
CA LYS A 506 -15.17 -6.36 1.75
C LYS A 506 -15.35 -7.58 2.66
N ALA A 507 -14.24 -8.15 3.14
CA ALA A 507 -14.28 -9.34 3.98
C ALA A 507 -14.99 -9.08 5.32
N ALA A 508 -14.70 -7.96 6.00
CA ALA A 508 -15.37 -7.56 7.23
C ALA A 508 -16.88 -7.35 7.04
N ALA A 509 -17.28 -6.69 5.95
CA ALA A 509 -18.70 -6.52 5.62
C ALA A 509 -19.40 -7.86 5.40
N LEU A 510 -18.79 -8.78 4.66
CA LEU A 510 -19.35 -10.11 4.40
C LEU A 510 -19.46 -10.95 5.70
N GLU A 511 -18.50 -10.84 6.62
CA GLU A 511 -18.60 -11.51 7.93
C GLU A 511 -19.78 -10.95 8.75
N LEU A 512 -19.99 -9.63 8.76
CA LEU A 512 -21.14 -9.03 9.44
C LEU A 512 -22.47 -9.52 8.84
N LEU A 513 -22.58 -9.54 7.51
CA LEU A 513 -23.79 -9.95 6.80
C LEU A 513 -24.14 -11.44 6.98
N LYS A 514 -23.19 -12.31 7.37
CA LYS A 514 -23.50 -13.71 7.72
C LYS A 514 -24.30 -13.83 9.02
N VAL A 515 -24.08 -12.90 9.94
CA VAL A 515 -24.70 -12.90 11.29
C VAL A 515 -25.94 -12.02 11.33
N GLN A 516 -25.95 -10.98 10.53
CA GLN A 516 -27.05 -10.02 10.40
C GLN A 516 -27.41 -9.91 8.90
N PRO A 517 -28.11 -10.89 8.32
CA PRO A 517 -28.42 -10.93 6.89
C PRO A 517 -29.37 -9.80 6.45
#